data_983d1e0074c913e7dd7ab370dbb872b6
#
_entry.id   983d1e0074c913e7dd7ab370dbb872b6
#
_cell.length_a   1.000
_cell.length_b   1.000
_cell.length_c   1.000
_cell.angle_alpha   90.00
_cell.angle_beta   90.00
_cell.angle_gamma   90.00
#
_symmetry.space_group_name_H-M   'P 1'
#
loop_
_entity.id
_entity.type
_entity.pdbx_description
1 polymer ?
#
loop_
_entity_poly.entity_id
_entity_poly.type
_entity_poly.pdbx_seq_one_letter_code
_entity_poly.pdbx_strand_id
1 'polypeptide(L)'
;MLYQLMNKNTVVATYKEEKRIDDFRYTEVERIDPYLPYGFIDINDWIDGRAIAKHRTSIEKLMRELGLTTRHDFIGMIRCLSLTDTFWMKREDEALTWDDVSLYRNPFDDVIARIAFDGTGMYGRQNSPTSPEVATSGSFAKCWIREDGQISLLKRGSTGYANAGFEPYSEKLASDLLDAAKIDHVPYSLLRFHKKLACKCPLFTSEREGFVSAHRFFEGPFDVDDMLAFAAEHGTEEPSAKWS
;
A
#
# COMPACT_ATOMS: atom_id res chain seq x y z
N MET A 1 17.65 -12.90 -15.11
CA MET A 1 17.09 -11.66 -15.67
C MET A 1 17.50 -10.53 -14.74
N LEU A 2 17.64 -9.30 -15.24
CA LEU A 2 17.96 -8.15 -14.38
C LEU A 2 16.72 -7.32 -14.15
N TYR A 3 16.58 -6.81 -12.93
CA TYR A 3 15.50 -5.96 -12.45
C TYR A 3 16.08 -4.70 -11.82
N GLN A 4 15.36 -3.60 -11.94
CA GLN A 4 15.72 -2.31 -11.36
C GLN A 4 14.71 -1.93 -10.28
N LEU A 5 15.22 -1.55 -9.10
CA LEU A 5 14.47 -0.78 -8.13
C LEU A 5 14.52 0.68 -8.55
N MET A 6 13.37 1.28 -8.70
CA MET A 6 13.18 2.65 -9.15
C MET A 6 12.62 3.52 -8.03
N ASN A 7 13.04 4.78 -7.98
CA ASN A 7 12.32 5.84 -7.29
C ASN A 7 11.85 6.83 -8.35
N LYS A 8 10.56 6.83 -8.67
CA LYS A 8 10.03 7.48 -9.87
C LYS A 8 10.81 7.04 -11.12
N ASN A 9 11.48 7.98 -11.80
CA ASN A 9 12.29 7.68 -13.00
C ASN A 9 13.78 7.43 -12.71
N THR A 10 14.21 7.47 -11.44
CA THR A 10 15.59 7.24 -11.04
C THR A 10 15.82 5.78 -10.71
N VAL A 11 16.83 5.16 -11.30
CA VAL A 11 17.30 3.83 -10.92
C VAL A 11 18.01 3.93 -9.57
N VAL A 12 17.57 3.15 -8.59
CA VAL A 12 18.17 3.10 -7.24
C VAL A 12 19.18 1.97 -7.14
N ALA A 13 18.80 0.79 -7.59
CA ALA A 13 19.66 -0.38 -7.58
C ALA A 13 19.24 -1.39 -8.64
N THR A 14 20.16 -2.26 -9.02
CA THR A 14 19.93 -3.36 -9.97
C THR A 14 20.06 -4.69 -9.26
N TYR A 15 19.15 -5.61 -9.55
CA TYR A 15 19.07 -6.94 -8.95
C TYR A 15 19.04 -8.03 -10.00
N LYS A 16 19.71 -9.14 -9.71
CA LYS A 16 19.64 -10.36 -10.50
C LYS A 16 18.59 -11.31 -9.91
N GLU A 17 17.66 -11.72 -10.76
CA GLU A 17 16.67 -12.72 -10.41
C GLU A 17 17.26 -14.13 -10.49
N GLU A 18 17.01 -14.94 -9.47
CA GLU A 18 17.35 -16.35 -9.40
C GLU A 18 16.12 -17.18 -9.05
N LYS A 19 15.81 -18.18 -9.89
CA LYS A 19 14.71 -19.10 -9.63
C LYS A 19 15.09 -20.06 -8.48
N ARG A 20 14.16 -20.24 -7.54
CA ARG A 20 14.19 -21.25 -6.46
C ARG A 20 13.07 -22.26 -6.67
N ILE A 21 12.94 -23.24 -5.79
CA ILE A 21 11.97 -24.34 -5.94
C ILE A 21 10.54 -23.81 -6.02
N ASP A 22 10.17 -22.93 -5.09
CA ASP A 22 8.78 -22.45 -4.95
C ASP A 22 8.63 -20.94 -5.19
N ASP A 23 9.73 -20.20 -5.47
CA ASP A 23 9.71 -18.75 -5.62
C ASP A 23 10.94 -18.24 -6.39
N PHE A 24 11.12 -16.93 -6.40
CA PHE A 24 12.26 -16.24 -6.98
C PHE A 24 12.98 -15.43 -5.89
N ARG A 25 14.31 -15.38 -5.96
CA ARG A 25 15.15 -14.55 -5.12
C ARG A 25 15.85 -13.49 -5.96
N TYR A 26 15.97 -12.31 -5.39
CA TYR A 26 16.63 -11.17 -6.01
C TYR A 26 17.90 -10.86 -5.23
N THR A 27 19.04 -10.80 -5.93
CA THR A 27 20.36 -10.51 -5.35
C THR A 27 20.88 -9.21 -5.92
N GLU A 28 21.31 -8.29 -5.06
CA GLU A 28 21.85 -6.98 -5.47
C GLU A 28 23.10 -7.18 -6.35
N VAL A 29 23.10 -6.53 -7.51
CA VAL A 29 24.23 -6.50 -8.44
C VAL A 29 24.96 -5.17 -8.30
N GLU A 30 24.22 -4.07 -8.25
CA GLU A 30 24.76 -2.72 -8.17
C GLU A 30 23.78 -1.81 -7.45
N ARG A 31 24.31 -0.96 -6.58
CA ARG A 31 23.59 0.14 -5.94
C ARG A 31 24.05 1.47 -6.53
N ILE A 32 23.09 2.21 -7.06
CA ILE A 32 23.35 3.45 -7.80
C ILE A 32 23.03 4.68 -6.94
N ASP A 33 21.91 4.62 -6.18
CA ASP A 33 21.45 5.70 -5.32
C ASP A 33 21.47 5.25 -3.86
N PRO A 34 22.04 6.03 -2.92
CA PRO A 34 21.99 5.73 -1.49
C PRO A 34 20.57 5.87 -0.89
N TYR A 35 19.67 6.57 -1.55
CA TYR A 35 18.29 6.79 -1.08
C TYR A 35 17.41 5.57 -1.33
N LEU A 36 17.44 4.65 -0.39
CA LEU A 36 16.58 3.47 -0.35
C LEU A 36 15.24 3.79 0.32
N PRO A 37 14.20 2.93 0.14
CA PRO A 37 13.01 3.02 0.95
C PRO A 37 13.35 2.99 2.44
N TYR A 38 12.70 3.81 3.25
CA TYR A 38 12.96 3.83 4.69
C TYR A 38 12.70 2.46 5.33
N GLY A 39 13.59 2.03 6.23
CA GLY A 39 13.52 0.70 6.84
C GLY A 39 13.80 -0.45 5.86
N PHE A 40 14.50 -0.17 4.76
CA PHE A 40 14.92 -1.19 3.81
C PHE A 40 16.03 -2.07 4.41
N ILE A 41 15.76 -3.37 4.51
CA ILE A 41 16.75 -4.37 4.97
C ILE A 41 17.37 -5.05 3.75
N ASP A 42 16.56 -5.75 2.97
CA ASP A 42 16.94 -6.31 1.69
C ASP A 42 15.75 -6.26 0.70
N ILE A 43 16.03 -6.51 -0.57
CA ILE A 43 15.02 -6.40 -1.63
C ILE A 43 13.92 -7.45 -1.50
N ASN A 44 14.22 -8.66 -1.01
CA ASN A 44 13.24 -9.72 -0.90
C ASN A 44 12.25 -9.42 0.24
N ASP A 45 12.77 -8.96 1.39
CA ASP A 45 11.94 -8.50 2.51
C ASP A 45 11.09 -7.29 2.12
N TRP A 46 11.65 -6.39 1.31
CA TRP A 46 10.90 -5.23 0.81
C TRP A 46 9.77 -5.65 -0.13
N ILE A 47 10.01 -6.58 -1.06
CA ILE A 47 8.97 -7.14 -1.95
C ILE A 47 7.89 -7.83 -1.11
N ASP A 48 8.29 -8.68 -0.16
CA ASP A 48 7.35 -9.41 0.69
C ASP A 48 6.53 -8.46 1.58
N GLY A 49 7.13 -7.41 2.08
CA GLY A 49 6.44 -6.36 2.85
C GLY A 49 5.43 -5.54 2.03
N ARG A 50 5.56 -5.57 0.71
CA ARG A 50 4.60 -4.98 -0.24
C ARG A 50 3.51 -5.95 -0.65
N ALA A 51 3.75 -7.23 -0.45
CA ALA A 51 2.75 -8.25 -0.67
C ALA A 51 1.66 -8.13 0.39
N ILE A 52 0.45 -8.49 0.01
CA ILE A 52 -0.72 -8.40 0.87
C ILE A 52 -0.54 -9.23 2.14
N ALA A 53 -0.98 -8.68 3.27
CA ALA A 53 -1.18 -9.45 4.49
C ALA A 53 -2.05 -10.68 4.19
N LYS A 54 -1.48 -11.88 4.36
CA LYS A 54 -2.14 -13.19 4.08
C LYS A 54 -3.48 -13.38 4.81
N HIS A 55 -3.79 -12.52 5.77
CA HIS A 55 -4.99 -12.59 6.61
C HIS A 55 -6.11 -11.61 6.18
N ARG A 56 -5.94 -10.89 5.07
CA ARG A 56 -6.97 -9.96 4.62
C ARG A 56 -8.16 -10.69 4.02
N THR A 57 -9.37 -10.30 4.42
CA THR A 57 -10.62 -10.83 3.86
C THR A 57 -10.64 -10.71 2.34
N SER A 58 -11.00 -11.79 1.66
CA SER A 58 -11.11 -11.89 0.20
C SER A 58 -9.81 -11.83 -0.59
N ILE A 59 -8.66 -11.79 0.08
CA ILE A 59 -7.37 -11.63 -0.58
C ILE A 59 -6.93 -12.86 -1.37
N GLU A 60 -7.15 -14.05 -0.81
CA GLU A 60 -6.81 -15.30 -1.50
C GLU A 60 -7.53 -15.41 -2.85
N LYS A 61 -8.76 -14.90 -2.91
CA LYS A 61 -9.50 -14.83 -4.16
C LYS A 61 -8.85 -13.85 -5.11
N LEU A 62 -8.53 -12.64 -4.65
CA LEU A 62 -7.88 -11.62 -5.47
C LEU A 62 -6.53 -12.12 -6.01
N MET A 63 -5.69 -12.72 -5.15
CA MET A 63 -4.40 -13.29 -5.55
C MET A 63 -4.57 -14.34 -6.64
N ARG A 64 -5.52 -15.26 -6.46
CA ARG A 64 -5.80 -16.31 -7.44
C ARG A 64 -6.33 -15.75 -8.77
N GLU A 65 -7.26 -14.80 -8.72
CA GLU A 65 -7.81 -14.15 -9.93
C GLU A 65 -6.73 -13.39 -10.70
N LEU A 66 -5.79 -12.78 -9.99
CA LEU A 66 -4.64 -12.06 -10.56
C LEU A 66 -3.47 -12.99 -10.94
N GLY A 67 -3.49 -14.26 -10.52
CA GLY A 67 -2.39 -15.21 -10.75
C GLY A 67 -1.12 -14.86 -9.99
N LEU A 68 -1.23 -14.18 -8.84
CA LEU A 68 -0.11 -13.74 -8.01
C LEU A 68 0.27 -14.84 -7.02
N THR A 69 1.32 -15.59 -7.30
CA THR A 69 1.79 -16.70 -6.47
C THR A 69 3.23 -16.54 -6.01
N THR A 70 4.05 -15.83 -6.76
CA THR A 70 5.48 -15.66 -6.53
C THR A 70 5.87 -14.17 -6.51
N ARG A 71 7.07 -13.85 -6.00
CA ARG A 71 7.65 -12.49 -6.11
C ARG A 71 7.76 -12.03 -7.56
N HIS A 72 8.07 -12.93 -8.47
CA HIS A 72 8.11 -12.65 -9.91
C HIS A 72 6.76 -12.18 -10.44
N ASP A 73 5.66 -12.85 -10.04
CA ASP A 73 4.31 -12.45 -10.43
C ASP A 73 3.98 -11.03 -9.89
N PHE A 74 4.36 -10.77 -8.63
CA PHE A 74 4.18 -9.44 -8.02
C PHE A 74 4.89 -8.34 -8.78
N ILE A 75 6.17 -8.54 -9.10
CA ILE A 75 6.92 -7.54 -9.87
C ILE A 75 6.35 -7.43 -11.28
N GLY A 76 6.11 -8.56 -11.94
CA GLY A 76 5.61 -8.58 -13.32
C GLY A 76 4.26 -7.90 -13.49
N MET A 77 3.36 -8.04 -12.50
CA MET A 77 1.99 -7.54 -12.61
C MET A 77 1.78 -6.18 -11.95
N ILE A 78 2.21 -6.01 -10.70
CA ILE A 78 1.93 -4.80 -9.91
C ILE A 78 3.18 -3.96 -9.63
N ARG A 79 4.34 -4.40 -10.09
CA ARG A 79 5.62 -3.68 -10.01
C ARG A 79 6.01 -3.24 -8.61
N CYS A 80 5.47 -3.89 -7.58
CA CYS A 80 5.61 -3.49 -6.18
C CYS A 80 5.13 -2.06 -5.89
N LEU A 81 4.22 -1.51 -6.70
CA LEU A 81 3.68 -0.17 -6.51
C LEU A 81 2.82 -0.07 -5.25
N SER A 82 2.89 1.07 -4.58
CA SER A 82 2.06 1.40 -3.42
C SER A 82 1.69 2.88 -3.44
N LEU A 83 0.61 3.24 -2.76
CA LEU A 83 0.25 4.64 -2.48
C LEU A 83 0.96 5.18 -1.21
N THR A 84 1.90 4.44 -0.65
CA THR A 84 2.67 4.89 0.52
C THR A 84 3.99 5.57 0.17
N ASP A 85 4.46 5.38 -1.07
CA ASP A 85 5.72 5.97 -1.56
C ASP A 85 5.82 5.94 -3.09
N THR A 86 7.00 6.20 -3.63
CA THR A 86 7.28 6.30 -5.07
C THR A 86 8.26 5.25 -5.59
N PHE A 87 8.52 4.21 -4.79
CA PHE A 87 9.40 3.12 -5.19
C PHE A 87 8.63 2.03 -5.93
N TRP A 88 9.25 1.43 -6.95
CA TRP A 88 8.69 0.38 -7.77
C TRP A 88 9.77 -0.44 -8.46
N MET A 89 9.40 -1.57 -9.06
CA MET A 89 10.32 -2.44 -9.77
C MET A 89 9.90 -2.66 -11.22
N LYS A 90 10.90 -2.76 -12.10
CA LYS A 90 10.74 -3.18 -13.50
C LYS A 90 11.89 -4.09 -13.91
N ARG A 91 11.70 -4.79 -15.02
CA ARG A 91 12.84 -5.41 -15.71
C ARG A 91 13.69 -4.31 -16.34
N GLU A 92 14.99 -4.56 -16.44
CA GLU A 92 15.95 -3.62 -17.05
C GLU A 92 15.63 -3.32 -18.51
N ASP A 93 15.09 -4.31 -19.25
CA ASP A 93 14.76 -4.21 -20.68
C ASP A 93 13.39 -3.51 -20.95
N GLU A 94 12.64 -3.11 -19.91
CA GLU A 94 11.36 -2.41 -20.05
C GLU A 94 11.56 -0.90 -20.15
N ALA A 95 11.00 -0.29 -21.18
CA ALA A 95 11.06 1.17 -21.41
C ALA A 95 9.96 1.94 -20.63
N LEU A 96 9.55 1.44 -19.45
CA LEU A 96 8.52 2.07 -18.65
C LEU A 96 9.05 3.23 -17.82
N THR A 97 8.25 4.28 -17.74
CA THR A 97 8.49 5.49 -16.94
C THR A 97 7.52 5.56 -15.74
N TRP A 98 7.78 6.48 -14.82
CA TRP A 98 6.87 6.73 -13.70
C TRP A 98 5.47 7.17 -14.16
N ASP A 99 5.38 7.91 -15.26
CA ASP A 99 4.09 8.35 -15.80
C ASP A 99 3.23 7.17 -16.27
N ASP A 100 3.86 6.11 -16.77
CA ASP A 100 3.16 4.93 -17.27
C ASP A 100 2.57 4.06 -16.13
N VAL A 101 3.16 4.12 -14.94
CA VAL A 101 2.85 3.15 -13.87
C VAL A 101 2.32 3.79 -12.58
N SER A 102 2.52 5.09 -12.36
CA SER A 102 2.18 5.78 -11.12
C SER A 102 0.73 5.57 -10.69
N LEU A 103 0.52 5.04 -9.50
CA LEU A 103 -0.81 4.95 -8.88
C LEU A 103 -1.40 6.33 -8.54
N TYR A 104 -0.59 7.37 -8.44
CA TYR A 104 -1.06 8.74 -8.21
C TYR A 104 -1.64 9.38 -9.46
N ARG A 105 -1.27 8.90 -10.66
CA ARG A 105 -1.62 9.53 -11.95
C ARG A 105 -2.59 8.69 -12.78
N ASN A 106 -2.45 7.38 -12.71
CA ASN A 106 -3.22 6.46 -13.56
C ASN A 106 -4.53 6.03 -12.91
N PRO A 107 -5.57 5.72 -13.69
CA PRO A 107 -6.84 5.21 -13.19
C PRO A 107 -6.65 3.84 -12.52
N PHE A 108 -7.50 3.52 -11.56
CA PHE A 108 -7.54 2.21 -10.90
C PHE A 108 -8.43 1.24 -11.67
N ASP A 109 -8.19 -0.06 -11.50
CA ASP A 109 -9.03 -1.10 -12.06
C ASP A 109 -10.25 -1.35 -11.17
N ASP A 110 -11.44 -0.96 -11.65
CA ASP A 110 -12.70 -1.11 -10.92
C ASP A 110 -13.08 -2.57 -10.62
N VAL A 111 -12.64 -3.52 -11.45
CA VAL A 111 -12.91 -4.94 -11.22
C VAL A 111 -12.08 -5.45 -10.04
N ILE A 112 -10.81 -5.09 -10.00
CA ILE A 112 -9.91 -5.41 -8.86
C ILE A 112 -10.44 -4.75 -7.58
N ALA A 113 -10.79 -3.47 -7.62
CA ALA A 113 -11.39 -2.75 -6.50
C ALA A 113 -12.65 -3.46 -5.97
N ARG A 114 -13.53 -3.90 -6.86
CA ARG A 114 -14.75 -4.66 -6.51
C ARG A 114 -14.42 -6.00 -5.86
N ILE A 115 -13.49 -6.78 -6.42
CA ILE A 115 -13.08 -8.06 -5.83
C ILE A 115 -12.50 -7.84 -4.44
N ALA A 116 -11.65 -6.84 -4.27
CA ALA A 116 -11.00 -6.51 -3.00
C ALA A 116 -12.01 -6.06 -1.92
N PHE A 117 -13.07 -5.33 -2.32
CA PHE A 117 -14.08 -4.81 -1.41
C PHE A 117 -15.21 -5.80 -1.14
N ASP A 118 -15.74 -6.45 -2.17
CA ASP A 118 -16.93 -7.31 -2.07
C ASP A 118 -16.62 -8.79 -1.94
N GLY A 119 -15.45 -9.23 -2.38
CA GLY A 119 -15.11 -10.62 -2.58
C GLY A 119 -15.83 -11.24 -3.78
N THR A 120 -16.49 -10.44 -4.64
CA THR A 120 -17.27 -10.88 -5.80
C THR A 120 -16.70 -10.26 -7.07
N GLY A 121 -16.85 -10.98 -8.18
CA GLY A 121 -16.35 -10.57 -9.49
C GLY A 121 -15.46 -11.64 -10.10
N MET A 122 -15.20 -11.54 -11.39
CA MET A 122 -14.24 -12.35 -12.13
C MET A 122 -13.29 -11.39 -12.85
N TYR A 123 -11.98 -11.59 -12.69
CA TYR A 123 -10.98 -10.79 -13.39
C TYR A 123 -10.73 -11.37 -14.77
N GLY A 124 -11.02 -10.60 -15.81
CA GLY A 124 -10.64 -10.93 -17.18
C GLY A 124 -9.23 -10.39 -17.48
N ARG A 125 -8.30 -11.24 -17.94
CA ARG A 125 -6.87 -10.92 -18.17
C ARG A 125 -6.57 -9.77 -19.16
N GLN A 126 -7.56 -9.03 -19.62
CA GLN A 126 -7.39 -7.96 -20.61
C GLN A 126 -7.15 -6.57 -20.01
N ASN A 127 -7.24 -6.41 -18.69
CA ASN A 127 -7.10 -5.11 -18.04
C ASN A 127 -5.68 -4.94 -17.49
N SER A 128 -5.14 -3.74 -17.65
CA SER A 128 -3.86 -3.38 -17.04
C SER A 128 -4.03 -3.29 -15.52
N PRO A 129 -3.19 -3.97 -14.73
CA PRO A 129 -3.37 -4.05 -13.27
C PRO A 129 -2.83 -2.81 -12.54
N THR A 130 -3.26 -1.62 -12.92
CA THR A 130 -3.01 -0.41 -12.13
C THR A 130 -3.95 -0.42 -10.93
N SER A 131 -3.56 -1.15 -9.87
CA SER A 131 -4.45 -1.32 -8.73
C SER A 131 -3.67 -1.31 -7.42
N PRO A 132 -3.94 -0.34 -6.52
CA PRO A 132 -3.28 -0.25 -5.24
C PRO A 132 -3.77 -1.27 -4.20
N GLU A 133 -4.85 -2.00 -4.49
CA GLU A 133 -5.48 -2.95 -3.56
C GLU A 133 -4.52 -4.03 -3.09
N VAL A 134 -3.61 -4.45 -3.97
CA VAL A 134 -2.66 -5.53 -3.71
C VAL A 134 -1.60 -5.11 -2.70
N ALA A 135 -1.19 -3.85 -2.65
CA ALA A 135 -0.19 -3.33 -1.72
C ALA A 135 -0.80 -2.62 -0.49
N THR A 136 -2.09 -2.82 -0.22
CA THR A 136 -2.78 -2.16 0.89
C THR A 136 -2.80 -3.05 2.12
N SER A 137 -2.21 -2.61 3.23
CA SER A 137 -2.15 -3.35 4.50
C SER A 137 -3.50 -3.43 5.23
N GLY A 138 -3.57 -4.30 6.24
CA GLY A 138 -4.71 -4.46 7.16
C GLY A 138 -5.70 -5.54 6.76
N SER A 139 -6.45 -6.07 7.75
CA SER A 139 -7.22 -7.31 7.65
C SER A 139 -8.62 -7.16 7.04
N PHE A 140 -9.24 -5.98 7.13
CA PHE A 140 -10.61 -5.77 6.63
C PHE A 140 -10.66 -5.56 5.13
N ALA A 141 -11.79 -5.91 4.52
CA ALA A 141 -12.07 -5.66 3.12
C ALA A 141 -12.04 -4.15 2.83
N LYS A 142 -11.32 -3.75 1.82
CA LYS A 142 -11.11 -2.35 1.45
C LYS A 142 -10.78 -2.22 -0.03
N CYS A 143 -11.05 -1.06 -0.59
CA CYS A 143 -10.59 -0.71 -1.93
C CYS A 143 -10.28 0.77 -2.03
N TRP A 144 -9.50 1.12 -3.03
CA TRP A 144 -9.24 2.50 -3.40
C TRP A 144 -10.18 2.93 -4.52
N ILE A 145 -10.62 4.17 -4.44
CA ILE A 145 -11.41 4.81 -5.48
C ILE A 145 -10.77 6.14 -5.87
N ARG A 146 -11.03 6.56 -7.10
CA ARG A 146 -10.67 7.89 -7.58
C ARG A 146 -11.93 8.60 -8.07
N GLU A 147 -12.30 9.69 -7.43
CA GLU A 147 -13.46 10.52 -7.76
C GLU A 147 -12.99 11.97 -7.87
N ASP A 148 -13.31 12.62 -8.98
CA ASP A 148 -12.94 14.03 -9.24
C ASP A 148 -11.46 14.37 -9.00
N GLY A 149 -10.57 13.43 -9.33
CA GLY A 149 -9.13 13.54 -9.11
C GLY A 149 -8.66 13.23 -7.70
N GLN A 150 -9.56 13.08 -6.73
CA GLN A 150 -9.24 12.71 -5.35
C GLN A 150 -9.18 11.19 -5.18
N ILE A 151 -8.10 10.71 -4.60
CA ILE A 151 -7.96 9.30 -4.21
C ILE A 151 -8.45 9.12 -2.78
N SER A 152 -9.27 8.09 -2.55
CA SER A 152 -9.82 7.78 -1.23
C SER A 152 -9.81 6.28 -0.98
N LEU A 153 -9.59 5.88 0.27
CA LEU A 153 -9.70 4.51 0.73
C LEU A 153 -11.10 4.27 1.30
N LEU A 154 -11.76 3.23 0.80
CA LEU A 154 -12.99 2.71 1.39
C LEU A 154 -12.66 1.49 2.23
N LYS A 155 -13.12 1.46 3.48
CA LYS A 155 -12.99 0.32 4.39
C LYS A 155 -14.38 -0.19 4.72
N ARG A 156 -14.61 -1.50 4.55
CA ARG A 156 -15.84 -2.18 4.92
C ARG A 156 -15.70 -2.84 6.28
N GLY A 157 -16.79 -2.93 7.03
CA GLY A 157 -16.84 -3.69 8.27
C GLY A 157 -16.66 -5.19 8.05
N SER A 158 -16.25 -5.88 9.10
CA SER A 158 -16.11 -7.34 9.14
C SER A 158 -17.46 -8.06 9.05
N THR A 159 -17.40 -9.37 8.81
CA THR A 159 -18.59 -10.24 8.84
C THR A 159 -18.33 -11.40 9.79
N GLY A 160 -19.05 -11.41 10.92
CA GLY A 160 -19.01 -12.52 11.85
C GLY A 160 -17.86 -12.54 12.87
N TYR A 161 -17.00 -11.52 12.87
CA TYR A 161 -15.92 -11.35 13.87
C TYR A 161 -15.66 -9.88 14.14
N ALA A 162 -14.79 -9.57 15.09
CA ALA A 162 -14.50 -8.21 15.56
C ALA A 162 -15.80 -7.47 15.94
N ASN A 163 -16.00 -6.25 15.47
CA ASN A 163 -17.21 -5.46 15.71
C ASN A 163 -18.38 -5.83 14.76
N ALA A 164 -18.28 -6.95 14.05
CA ALA A 164 -19.35 -7.53 13.23
C ALA A 164 -20.05 -6.53 12.28
N GLY A 165 -19.27 -5.70 11.62
CA GLY A 165 -19.75 -4.72 10.63
C GLY A 165 -19.88 -3.28 11.16
N PHE A 166 -19.63 -3.05 12.45
CA PHE A 166 -19.66 -1.69 13.04
C PHE A 166 -18.34 -0.93 12.94
N GLU A 167 -17.29 -1.52 12.40
CA GLU A 167 -15.97 -0.87 12.27
C GLU A 167 -16.03 0.48 11.52
N PRO A 168 -16.83 0.65 10.44
CA PRO A 168 -16.97 1.95 9.80
C PRO A 168 -17.51 3.06 10.73
N TYR A 169 -18.40 2.69 11.66
CA TYR A 169 -18.90 3.64 12.67
C TYR A 169 -17.83 3.97 13.70
N SER A 170 -17.01 3.01 14.11
CA SER A 170 -15.91 3.24 15.05
C SER A 170 -14.87 4.19 14.47
N GLU A 171 -14.49 4.00 13.19
CA GLU A 171 -13.57 4.91 12.46
C GLU A 171 -14.15 6.33 12.38
N LYS A 172 -15.44 6.45 12.06
CA LYS A 172 -16.10 7.77 11.99
C LYS A 172 -16.22 8.43 13.35
N LEU A 173 -16.58 7.66 14.38
CA LEU A 173 -16.67 8.20 15.75
C LEU A 173 -15.31 8.67 16.26
N ALA A 174 -14.25 7.92 16.00
CA ALA A 174 -12.89 8.32 16.36
C ALA A 174 -12.51 9.64 15.66
N SER A 175 -12.81 9.76 14.36
CA SER A 175 -12.60 11.00 13.61
C SER A 175 -13.37 12.18 14.22
N ASP A 176 -14.66 12.00 14.58
CA ASP A 176 -15.46 13.07 15.19
C ASP A 176 -14.93 13.51 16.57
N LEU A 177 -14.42 12.55 17.35
CA LEU A 177 -13.80 12.85 18.64
C LEU A 177 -12.50 13.65 18.48
N LEU A 178 -11.68 13.30 17.48
CA LEU A 178 -10.44 14.01 17.18
C LEU A 178 -10.74 15.43 16.64
N ASP A 179 -11.78 15.60 15.80
CA ASP A 179 -12.28 16.90 15.36
C ASP A 179 -12.71 17.77 16.56
N ALA A 180 -13.49 17.19 17.47
CA ALA A 180 -13.96 17.90 18.67
C ALA A 180 -12.79 18.29 19.59
N ALA A 181 -11.77 17.45 19.67
CA ALA A 181 -10.53 17.70 20.43
C ALA A 181 -9.56 18.64 19.70
N LYS A 182 -9.84 19.02 18.45
CA LYS A 182 -8.96 19.82 17.57
C LYS A 182 -7.59 19.17 17.37
N ILE A 183 -7.56 17.84 17.27
CA ILE A 183 -6.36 17.05 16.96
C ILE A 183 -6.34 16.79 15.47
N ASP A 184 -5.22 17.11 14.80
CA ASP A 184 -5.06 16.84 13.39
C ASP A 184 -5.08 15.32 13.11
N HIS A 185 -5.86 14.91 12.12
CA HIS A 185 -6.06 13.50 11.79
C HIS A 185 -6.59 13.34 10.36
N VAL A 186 -6.60 12.12 9.86
CA VAL A 186 -7.25 11.80 8.59
C VAL A 186 -8.76 11.74 8.79
N PRO A 187 -9.57 12.61 8.14
CA PRO A 187 -11.01 12.66 8.36
C PRO A 187 -11.71 11.43 7.75
N TYR A 188 -12.70 10.91 8.49
CA TYR A 188 -13.52 9.80 8.02
C TYR A 188 -14.96 10.23 7.78
N SER A 189 -15.58 9.69 6.73
CA SER A 189 -16.99 9.83 6.43
C SER A 189 -17.64 8.47 6.22
N LEU A 190 -18.96 8.38 6.44
CA LEU A 190 -19.74 7.17 6.17
C LEU A 190 -20.41 7.24 4.81
N LEU A 191 -20.45 6.10 4.11
CA LEU A 191 -21.18 5.96 2.86
C LEU A 191 -21.69 4.52 2.67
N ARG A 192 -22.53 4.34 1.66
CA ARG A 192 -22.85 3.02 1.14
C ARG A 192 -22.18 2.82 -0.22
N PHE A 193 -21.32 1.82 -0.30
CA PHE A 193 -20.68 1.41 -1.53
C PHE A 193 -21.10 -0.02 -1.85
N HIS A 194 -21.58 -0.28 -3.06
CA HIS A 194 -22.20 -1.56 -3.46
C HIS A 194 -23.23 -2.08 -2.43
N LYS A 195 -24.09 -1.18 -1.92
CA LYS A 195 -25.12 -1.46 -0.90
C LYS A 195 -24.57 -1.86 0.48
N LYS A 196 -23.27 -1.87 0.69
CA LYS A 196 -22.62 -2.19 1.97
C LYS A 196 -22.17 -0.91 2.67
N LEU A 197 -22.27 -0.90 4.01
CA LEU A 197 -21.72 0.20 4.81
C LEU A 197 -20.20 0.21 4.70
N ALA A 198 -19.66 1.39 4.52
CA ALA A 198 -18.21 1.64 4.51
C ALA A 198 -17.90 2.98 5.15
N CYS A 199 -16.68 3.16 5.63
CA CYS A 199 -16.10 4.46 5.85
C CYS A 199 -15.14 4.81 4.72
N LYS A 200 -15.02 6.11 4.44
CA LYS A 200 -14.15 6.70 3.43
C LYS A 200 -13.20 7.67 4.09
N CYS A 201 -11.93 7.56 3.78
CA CYS A 201 -10.92 8.54 4.14
C CYS A 201 -10.09 8.95 2.91
N PRO A 202 -9.68 10.22 2.78
CA PRO A 202 -8.82 10.67 1.69
C PRO A 202 -7.44 10.04 1.81
N LEU A 203 -6.75 9.91 0.67
CA LEU A 203 -5.33 9.63 0.66
C LEU A 203 -4.58 10.82 1.25
N PHE A 204 -3.68 10.56 2.21
CA PHE A 204 -2.88 11.58 2.89
C PHE A 204 -1.42 11.60 2.44
N THR A 205 -1.05 10.71 1.53
CA THR A 205 0.27 10.68 0.87
C THR A 205 0.21 11.35 -0.51
N SER A 206 1.38 11.66 -1.05
CA SER A 206 1.52 12.24 -2.37
C SER A 206 2.80 11.74 -3.05
N GLU A 207 3.06 12.20 -4.26
CA GLU A 207 4.36 11.93 -4.90
C GLU A 207 5.56 12.64 -4.21
N ARG A 208 5.31 13.46 -3.19
CA ARG A 208 6.34 14.18 -2.42
C ARG A 208 6.42 13.73 -0.98
N GLU A 209 5.34 13.13 -0.47
CA GLU A 209 5.18 12.75 0.93
C GLU A 209 4.79 11.28 1.01
N GLY A 210 5.67 10.48 1.56
CA GLY A 210 5.44 9.06 1.80
C GLY A 210 4.89 8.80 3.19
N PHE A 211 4.47 7.57 3.42
CA PHE A 211 4.04 7.07 4.72
C PHE A 211 4.90 5.88 5.13
N VAL A 212 5.45 5.94 6.33
CA VAL A 212 6.17 4.84 6.96
C VAL A 212 5.56 4.59 8.34
N SER A 213 5.17 3.35 8.59
CA SER A 213 4.61 2.97 9.89
C SER A 213 5.64 3.09 11.01
N ALA A 214 5.22 3.56 12.20
CA ALA A 214 6.09 3.79 13.34
C ALA A 214 6.94 2.56 13.71
N HIS A 215 6.38 1.34 13.63
CA HIS A 215 7.12 0.10 13.92
C HIS A 215 8.36 -0.15 13.04
N ARG A 216 8.50 0.59 11.94
CA ARG A 216 9.69 0.52 11.08
C ARG A 216 10.88 1.34 11.62
N PHE A 217 10.62 2.21 12.58
CA PHE A 217 11.65 3.06 13.21
C PHE A 217 12.24 2.46 14.48
N PHE A 218 11.56 1.47 15.07
CA PHE A 218 11.93 0.89 16.35
C PHE A 218 12.24 -0.60 16.21
N GLU A 219 13.33 -1.03 16.83
CA GLU A 219 13.69 -2.43 16.99
C GLU A 219 13.02 -2.99 18.26
N GLY A 220 11.92 -3.70 18.11
CA GLY A 220 11.18 -4.29 19.23
C GLY A 220 10.00 -3.45 19.72
N PRO A 221 9.47 -3.74 20.92
CA PRO A 221 8.39 -2.96 21.50
C PRO A 221 8.84 -1.53 21.78
N PHE A 222 8.01 -0.56 21.44
CA PHE A 222 8.22 0.86 21.67
C PHE A 222 7.00 1.46 22.39
N ASP A 223 7.23 2.53 23.14
CA ASP A 223 6.19 3.28 23.83
C ASP A 223 6.07 4.73 23.31
N VAL A 224 5.24 5.52 23.98
CA VAL A 224 5.01 6.92 23.57
C VAL A 224 6.27 7.77 23.78
N ASP A 225 7.06 7.50 24.81
CA ASP A 225 8.27 8.25 25.10
C ASP A 225 9.35 7.99 24.05
N ASP A 226 9.48 6.75 23.57
CA ASP A 226 10.36 6.38 22.44
C ASP A 226 9.94 7.13 21.15
N MET A 227 8.63 7.21 20.88
CA MET A 227 8.10 7.95 19.74
C MET A 227 8.37 9.45 19.83
N LEU A 228 8.19 10.04 21.02
CA LEU A 228 8.47 11.46 21.25
C LEU A 228 9.96 11.77 21.12
N ALA A 229 10.83 10.92 21.66
CA ALA A 229 12.27 11.06 21.53
C ALA A 229 12.70 10.99 20.05
N PHE A 230 12.20 10.02 19.30
CA PHE A 230 12.45 9.90 17.86
C PHE A 230 11.98 11.14 17.09
N ALA A 231 10.77 11.63 17.38
CA ALA A 231 10.22 12.82 16.74
C ALA A 231 11.03 14.08 17.08
N ALA A 232 11.56 14.20 18.30
CA ALA A 232 12.42 15.32 18.70
C ALA A 232 13.79 15.28 18.00
N GLU A 233 14.33 14.09 17.72
CA GLU A 233 15.62 13.93 17.05
C GLU A 233 15.54 14.11 15.54
N HIS A 234 14.46 13.61 14.92
CA HIS A 234 14.31 13.54 13.46
C HIS A 234 13.18 14.42 12.90
N GLY A 235 12.39 15.02 13.79
CA GLY A 235 11.30 15.92 13.41
C GLY A 235 11.80 17.25 12.85
N THR A 236 11.07 17.82 11.93
CA THR A 236 11.24 19.23 11.53
C THR A 236 10.60 20.13 12.57
N GLU A 237 10.99 21.40 12.64
CA GLU A 237 10.48 22.39 13.61
C GLU A 237 8.95 22.60 13.56
N GLU A 238 8.29 22.13 12.51
CA GLU A 238 6.83 22.01 12.45
C GLU A 238 6.47 20.52 12.22
N PRO A 239 6.24 19.74 13.27
CA PRO A 239 5.75 18.39 13.12
C PRO A 239 4.29 18.44 12.65
N SER A 240 4.08 18.41 11.35
CA SER A 240 2.82 17.93 10.80
C SER A 240 2.80 16.40 10.93
N ALA A 241 3.01 15.90 12.12
CA ALA A 241 2.93 14.48 12.42
C ALA A 241 1.45 14.08 12.35
N LYS A 242 1.01 13.68 11.16
CA LYS A 242 -0.27 12.99 11.00
C LYS A 242 -0.06 11.56 11.47
N TRP A 243 -0.30 11.33 12.74
CA TRP A 243 -0.26 10.01 13.35
C TRP A 243 -1.58 9.30 13.09
N SER A 244 -1.52 8.15 12.45
CA SER A 244 -2.67 7.23 12.30
C SER A 244 -2.32 5.84 12.83
#